data_f718f4e84ab09e42f58a02cc922d6b0d
#
_entry.id   f718f4e84ab09e42f58a02cc922d6b0d
#
_cell.length_a   1.000
_cell.length_b   1.000
_cell.length_c   1.000
_cell.angle_alpha   90.00
_cell.angle_beta   90.00
_cell.angle_gamma   90.00
#
_symmetry.space_group_name_H-M   'P 1'
#
loop_
_entity.id
_entity.type
_entity.pdbx_description
1 polymer ?
#
loop_
_entity_poly.entity_id
_entity_poly.type
_entity_poly.pdbx_seq_one_letter_code
_entity_poly.pdbx_strand_id
1 'polypeptide(L)'
;SYDFTLAKIIDNAGIDVILVGDSASNVMAGHETTLPITLDNMIYHAISVVKAASRALVVVDLPFGSYQGDSKKALRSSIRIMKESGAHAVKLEGGDEIIDSVQRILTAGIPVMGHLGLTPQSIYKFGTYTVRAKQEAEAEKLIEDAKLLQEAGCFAIVLEKIPAGLAKKVSN
;
A
#
# COMPACT_ATOMS: atom_id res chain seq x y z
N SER A 1 6.47 2.36 -9.50
CA SER A 1 7.21 3.41 -10.22
C SER A 1 7.23 4.71 -9.42
N TYR A 2 8.23 5.58 -9.64
CA TYR A 2 8.44 6.78 -8.82
C TYR A 2 8.68 8.06 -9.66
N ASP A 3 8.86 7.92 -10.97
CA ASP A 3 9.16 9.02 -11.86
C ASP A 3 8.32 8.97 -13.15
N PHE A 4 8.29 10.11 -13.85
CA PHE A 4 7.50 10.27 -15.07
C PHE A 4 7.95 9.35 -16.21
N THR A 5 9.25 9.23 -16.43
CA THR A 5 9.78 8.52 -17.60
C THR A 5 9.50 7.02 -17.50
N LEU A 6 9.83 6.41 -16.35
CA LEU A 6 9.57 4.98 -16.12
C LEU A 6 8.08 4.69 -16.08
N ALA A 7 7.27 5.54 -15.43
CA ALA A 7 5.82 5.37 -15.38
C ALA A 7 5.20 5.37 -16.77
N LYS A 8 5.64 6.26 -17.67
CA LYS A 8 5.16 6.30 -19.06
C LYS A 8 5.53 5.06 -19.87
N ILE A 9 6.72 4.51 -19.66
CA ILE A 9 7.15 3.26 -20.30
C ILE A 9 6.28 2.10 -19.83
N ILE A 10 6.03 2.01 -18.52
CA ILE A 10 5.23 0.96 -17.89
C ILE A 10 3.76 1.05 -18.34
N ASP A 11 3.17 2.26 -18.37
CA ASP A 11 1.80 2.48 -18.82
C ASP A 11 1.63 2.07 -20.29
N ASN A 12 2.57 2.45 -21.15
CA ASN A 12 2.59 2.07 -22.57
C ASN A 12 2.77 0.55 -22.79
N ALA A 13 3.39 -0.15 -21.85
CA ALA A 13 3.51 -1.60 -21.88
C ALA A 13 2.20 -2.34 -21.56
N GLY A 14 1.13 -1.62 -21.17
CA GLY A 14 -0.20 -2.17 -20.97
C GLY A 14 -0.48 -2.67 -19.55
N ILE A 15 0.27 -2.22 -18.54
CA ILE A 15 0.04 -2.52 -17.13
C ILE A 15 -1.30 -1.91 -16.67
N ASP A 16 -2.07 -2.64 -15.85
CA ASP A 16 -3.38 -2.20 -15.35
C ASP A 16 -3.27 -1.33 -14.09
N VAL A 17 -2.27 -1.54 -13.26
CA VAL A 17 -2.06 -0.81 -12.01
C VAL A 17 -0.59 -0.40 -11.88
N ILE A 18 -0.35 0.86 -11.52
CA ILE A 18 0.98 1.37 -11.15
C ILE A 18 0.93 1.75 -9.67
N LEU A 19 1.78 1.10 -8.87
CA LEU A 19 1.97 1.44 -7.47
C LEU A 19 3.11 2.45 -7.31
N VAL A 20 2.81 3.57 -6.63
CA VAL A 20 3.81 4.49 -6.09
C VAL A 20 4.10 4.04 -4.66
N GLY A 21 5.11 3.21 -4.51
CA GLY A 21 5.45 2.56 -3.24
C GLY A 21 6.30 3.45 -2.33
N ASP A 22 6.15 3.29 -1.02
CA ASP A 22 7.03 3.91 -0.02
C ASP A 22 8.46 3.36 -0.07
N SER A 23 8.68 2.26 -0.79
CA SER A 23 10.00 1.76 -1.21
C SER A 23 10.82 2.79 -2.02
N ALA A 24 10.22 3.92 -2.44
CA ALA A 24 10.96 5.09 -2.90
C ALA A 24 12.00 5.56 -1.86
N SER A 25 11.73 5.36 -0.58
CA SER A 25 12.70 5.59 0.51
C SER A 25 14.03 4.86 0.27
N ASN A 26 13.96 3.60 -0.15
CA ASN A 26 15.14 2.78 -0.41
C ASN A 26 15.78 3.13 -1.78
N VAL A 27 14.98 3.05 -2.84
CA VAL A 27 15.51 3.04 -4.22
C VAL A 27 15.76 4.44 -4.79
N MET A 28 15.12 5.48 -4.27
CA MET A 28 15.29 6.85 -4.71
C MET A 28 16.14 7.68 -3.74
N ALA A 29 15.96 7.48 -2.43
CA ALA A 29 16.66 8.24 -1.39
C ALA A 29 17.83 7.48 -0.73
N GLY A 30 17.97 6.16 -0.97
CA GLY A 30 19.08 5.34 -0.44
C GLY A 30 18.97 4.99 1.05
N HIS A 31 17.78 5.12 1.64
CA HIS A 31 17.57 4.72 3.03
C HIS A 31 17.54 3.20 3.19
N GLU A 32 17.89 2.70 4.37
CA GLU A 32 17.87 1.26 4.66
C GLU A 32 16.44 0.67 4.79
N THR A 33 15.46 1.52 5.15
CA THR A 33 14.06 1.12 5.32
C THR A 33 13.10 2.07 4.62
N THR A 34 11.82 1.68 4.54
CA THR A 34 10.77 2.55 4.00
C THR A 34 10.33 3.65 4.97
N LEU A 35 10.69 3.56 6.25
CA LEU A 35 10.18 4.41 7.32
C LEU A 35 10.48 5.93 7.19
N PRO A 36 11.65 6.35 6.66
CA PRO A 36 12.00 7.78 6.61
C PRO A 36 11.20 8.60 5.59
N ILE A 37 10.58 7.97 4.60
CA ILE A 37 9.88 8.72 3.54
C ILE A 37 8.68 9.47 4.11
N THR A 38 8.54 10.73 3.71
CA THR A 38 7.45 11.60 4.18
C THR A 38 6.24 11.56 3.24
N LEU A 39 5.08 12.00 3.74
CA LEU A 39 3.89 12.17 2.92
C LEU A 39 4.13 13.13 1.74
N ASP A 40 4.91 14.19 1.94
CA ASP A 40 5.24 15.16 0.89
C ASP A 40 6.10 14.53 -0.21
N ASN A 41 7.06 13.67 0.16
CA ASN A 41 7.84 12.91 -0.81
C ASN A 41 6.95 11.95 -1.62
N MET A 42 6.01 11.26 -0.97
CA MET A 42 5.07 10.38 -1.66
C MET A 42 4.20 11.15 -2.65
N ILE A 43 3.70 12.32 -2.26
CA ILE A 43 2.93 13.21 -3.14
C ILE A 43 3.79 13.67 -4.33
N TYR A 44 5.04 14.06 -4.11
CA TYR A 44 5.97 14.44 -5.18
C TYR A 44 6.13 13.33 -6.24
N HIS A 45 6.41 12.11 -5.80
CA HIS A 45 6.51 10.96 -6.69
C HIS A 45 5.18 10.64 -7.39
N ALA A 46 4.08 10.68 -6.64
CA ALA A 46 2.75 10.43 -7.18
C ALA A 46 2.35 11.41 -8.29
N ILE A 47 2.64 12.70 -8.14
CA ILE A 47 2.41 13.73 -9.19
C ILE A 47 3.10 13.34 -10.49
N SER A 48 4.36 12.89 -10.40
CA SER A 48 5.15 12.49 -11.56
C SER A 48 4.54 11.28 -12.28
N VAL A 49 4.11 10.28 -11.52
CA VAL A 49 3.52 9.05 -12.05
C VAL A 49 2.14 9.29 -12.64
N VAL A 50 1.27 10.05 -11.94
CA VAL A 50 -0.08 10.39 -12.43
C VAL A 50 -0.03 11.14 -13.74
N LYS A 51 0.89 12.10 -13.88
CA LYS A 51 1.08 12.84 -15.15
C LYS A 51 1.51 11.96 -16.33
N ALA A 52 2.16 10.84 -16.03
CA ALA A 52 2.67 9.92 -17.06
C ALA A 52 1.64 8.85 -17.45
N ALA A 53 0.82 8.40 -16.49
CA ALA A 53 -0.17 7.36 -16.68
C ALA A 53 -1.39 7.89 -17.45
N SER A 54 -1.77 7.21 -18.52
CA SER A 54 -2.96 7.52 -19.32
C SER A 54 -4.04 6.44 -19.24
N ARG A 55 -3.66 5.23 -18.85
CA ARG A 55 -4.53 4.05 -18.77
C ARG A 55 -4.53 3.39 -17.39
N ALA A 56 -3.36 3.22 -16.80
CA ALA A 56 -3.21 2.48 -15.56
C ALA A 56 -3.85 3.18 -14.35
N LEU A 57 -4.44 2.38 -13.46
CA LEU A 57 -4.83 2.84 -12.13
C LEU A 57 -3.59 3.18 -11.31
N VAL A 58 -3.49 4.41 -10.81
CA VAL A 58 -2.37 4.83 -9.95
C VAL A 58 -2.77 4.72 -8.48
N VAL A 59 -2.08 3.85 -7.75
CA VAL A 59 -2.25 3.64 -6.31
C VAL A 59 -1.04 4.19 -5.58
N VAL A 60 -1.23 4.87 -4.45
CA VAL A 60 -0.14 5.49 -3.68
C VAL A 60 -0.11 4.95 -2.26
N ASP A 61 1.07 4.53 -1.80
CA ASP A 61 1.25 4.11 -0.42
C ASP A 61 1.10 5.29 0.55
N LEU A 62 0.34 5.07 1.62
CA LEU A 62 0.42 5.91 2.81
C LEU A 62 1.72 5.57 3.55
N PRO A 63 2.65 6.54 3.74
CA PRO A 63 3.92 6.25 4.42
C PRO A 63 3.72 6.00 5.91
N PHE A 64 4.72 5.35 6.52
CA PHE A 64 4.73 5.07 7.96
C PHE A 64 4.43 6.32 8.80
N GLY A 65 3.62 6.16 9.84
CA GLY A 65 3.21 7.23 10.76
C GLY A 65 2.10 8.13 10.21
N SER A 66 1.60 7.90 8.99
CA SER A 66 0.53 8.71 8.40
C SER A 66 -0.88 8.17 8.65
N TYR A 67 -1.02 6.90 9.10
CA TYR A 67 -2.31 6.24 9.28
C TYR A 67 -2.41 5.31 10.51
N GLN A 68 -1.29 4.87 11.06
CA GLN A 68 -1.29 3.98 12.22
C GLN A 68 -1.83 4.70 13.46
N GLY A 69 -2.78 4.06 14.16
CA GLY A 69 -3.31 4.51 15.44
C GLY A 69 -4.20 5.76 15.44
N ASP A 70 -4.42 6.40 14.30
CA ASP A 70 -5.31 7.58 14.18
C ASP A 70 -6.03 7.62 12.82
N SER A 71 -7.27 7.15 12.81
CA SER A 71 -8.10 7.10 11.59
C SER A 71 -8.43 8.49 11.02
N LYS A 72 -8.43 9.55 11.84
CA LYS A 72 -8.63 10.93 11.35
C LYS A 72 -7.39 11.43 10.63
N LYS A 73 -6.20 11.08 11.13
CA LYS A 73 -4.92 11.37 10.45
C LYS A 73 -4.83 10.58 9.14
N ALA A 74 -5.20 9.30 9.15
CA ALA A 74 -5.25 8.45 7.95
C ALA A 74 -6.10 9.09 6.84
N LEU A 75 -7.31 9.54 7.16
CA LEU A 75 -8.18 10.24 6.22
C LEU A 75 -7.55 11.54 5.70
N ARG A 76 -6.99 12.38 6.58
CA ARG A 76 -6.32 13.62 6.16
C ARG A 76 -5.16 13.37 5.22
N SER A 77 -4.34 12.36 5.52
CA SER A 77 -3.21 11.96 4.67
C SER A 77 -3.68 11.47 3.30
N SER A 78 -4.73 10.64 3.27
CA SER A 78 -5.33 10.14 2.03
C SER A 78 -5.91 11.29 1.19
N ILE A 79 -6.64 12.22 1.80
CA ILE A 79 -7.18 13.40 1.10
C ILE A 79 -6.05 14.22 0.46
N ARG A 80 -4.93 14.41 1.16
CA ARG A 80 -3.76 15.11 0.60
C ARG A 80 -3.22 14.39 -0.64
N ILE A 81 -2.99 13.09 -0.55
CA ILE A 81 -2.54 12.31 -1.72
C ILE A 81 -3.48 12.50 -2.89
N MET A 82 -4.79 12.26 -2.70
CA MET A 82 -5.77 12.35 -3.78
C MET A 82 -5.84 13.74 -4.40
N LYS A 83 -5.91 14.79 -3.58
CA LYS A 83 -6.07 16.16 -4.06
C LYS A 83 -4.81 16.76 -4.68
N GLU A 84 -3.64 16.49 -4.08
CA GLU A 84 -2.40 17.13 -4.48
C GLU A 84 -1.72 16.39 -5.63
N SER A 85 -1.90 15.05 -5.74
CA SER A 85 -1.29 14.28 -6.83
C SER A 85 -2.24 13.89 -7.96
N GLY A 86 -3.55 13.82 -7.69
CA GLY A 86 -4.52 13.26 -8.64
C GLY A 86 -4.51 11.74 -8.71
N ALA A 87 -3.93 11.05 -7.71
CA ALA A 87 -3.95 9.58 -7.61
C ALA A 87 -5.38 9.03 -7.53
N HIS A 88 -5.55 7.75 -7.84
CA HIS A 88 -6.86 7.11 -7.94
C HIS A 88 -7.24 6.31 -6.70
N ALA A 89 -6.25 5.86 -5.92
CA ALA A 89 -6.44 5.05 -4.71
C ALA A 89 -5.23 5.17 -3.78
N VAL A 90 -5.39 4.72 -2.54
CA VAL A 90 -4.29 4.62 -1.56
C VAL A 90 -4.08 3.16 -1.13
N LYS A 91 -2.84 2.82 -0.70
CA LYS A 91 -2.52 1.52 -0.10
C LYS A 91 -2.08 1.68 1.35
N LEU A 92 -2.50 0.75 2.21
CA LEU A 92 -2.16 0.68 3.62
C LEU A 92 -1.67 -0.72 3.98
N GLU A 93 -0.69 -0.80 4.88
CA GLU A 93 -0.13 -2.04 5.41
C GLU A 93 -0.77 -2.40 6.75
N GLY A 94 -1.25 -3.64 6.88
CA GLY A 94 -1.85 -4.18 8.09
C GLY A 94 -3.24 -4.75 7.88
N GLY A 95 -3.77 -5.40 8.92
CA GLY A 95 -5.08 -6.03 8.98
C GLY A 95 -6.00 -5.35 9.99
N ASP A 96 -6.40 -6.10 11.04
CA ASP A 96 -7.33 -5.62 12.07
C ASP A 96 -6.86 -4.34 12.78
N GLU A 97 -5.56 -4.19 12.99
CA GLU A 97 -4.97 -3.04 13.66
C GLU A 97 -5.17 -1.70 12.92
N ILE A 98 -5.48 -1.73 11.62
CA ILE A 98 -5.71 -0.53 10.81
C ILE A 98 -7.13 -0.42 10.27
N ILE A 99 -8.03 -1.32 10.63
CA ILE A 99 -9.37 -1.42 10.03
C ILE A 99 -10.18 -0.12 10.19
N ASP A 100 -10.08 0.55 11.32
CA ASP A 100 -10.75 1.85 11.54
C ASP A 100 -10.27 2.92 10.55
N SER A 101 -8.99 2.90 10.22
CA SER A 101 -8.40 3.80 9.22
C SER A 101 -8.92 3.48 7.82
N VAL A 102 -8.94 2.19 7.46
CA VAL A 102 -9.45 1.70 6.17
C VAL A 102 -10.93 2.09 5.99
N GLN A 103 -11.78 1.77 6.97
CA GLN A 103 -13.21 2.09 6.91
C GLN A 103 -13.48 3.58 6.81
N ARG A 104 -12.72 4.41 7.54
CA ARG A 104 -12.87 5.87 7.50
C ARG A 104 -12.49 6.46 6.14
N ILE A 105 -11.43 5.94 5.51
CA ILE A 105 -11.00 6.34 4.16
C ILE A 105 -12.03 5.94 3.11
N LEU A 106 -12.50 4.68 3.16
CA LEU A 106 -13.53 4.16 2.27
C LEU A 106 -14.85 4.92 2.38
N THR A 107 -15.29 5.24 3.61
CA THR A 107 -16.50 6.05 3.85
C THR A 107 -16.41 7.43 3.24
N ALA A 108 -15.21 8.01 3.12
CA ALA A 108 -14.99 9.28 2.45
C ALA A 108 -14.96 9.18 0.91
N GLY A 109 -15.14 7.97 0.34
CA GLY A 109 -15.16 7.73 -1.11
C GLY A 109 -13.79 7.52 -1.74
N ILE A 110 -12.75 7.29 -0.95
CA ILE A 110 -11.39 7.03 -1.47
C ILE A 110 -11.18 5.51 -1.54
N PRO A 111 -10.87 4.93 -2.72
CA PRO A 111 -10.59 3.50 -2.86
C PRO A 111 -9.33 3.09 -2.11
N VAL A 112 -9.38 1.92 -1.45
CA VAL A 112 -8.28 1.39 -0.64
C VAL A 112 -7.82 0.04 -1.16
N MET A 113 -6.51 -0.12 -1.29
CA MET A 113 -5.81 -1.40 -1.46
C MET A 113 -5.20 -1.79 -0.11
N GLY A 114 -5.44 -3.03 0.33
CA GLY A 114 -4.80 -3.60 1.52
C GLY A 114 -3.40 -4.16 1.20
N HIS A 115 -2.60 -4.41 2.24
CA HIS A 115 -1.31 -5.09 2.11
C HIS A 115 -1.02 -5.96 3.32
N LEU A 116 -0.87 -7.26 3.10
CA LEU A 116 -0.66 -8.29 4.12
C LEU A 116 0.60 -9.14 3.82
N GLY A 117 1.04 -9.88 4.82
CA GLY A 117 2.24 -10.71 4.76
C GLY A 117 3.46 -9.96 5.28
N LEU A 118 4.51 -9.85 4.46
CA LEU A 118 5.61 -8.95 4.80
C LEU A 118 5.18 -7.51 4.53
N THR A 119 5.03 -6.75 5.59
CA THR A 119 4.73 -5.32 5.54
C THR A 119 6.02 -4.55 5.89
N PRO A 120 6.72 -3.93 4.91
CA PRO A 120 8.01 -3.27 5.15
C PRO A 120 7.99 -2.19 6.22
N GLN A 121 6.88 -1.51 6.43
CA GLN A 121 6.72 -0.53 7.50
C GLN A 121 6.81 -1.15 8.91
N SER A 122 6.62 -2.46 9.04
CA SER A 122 6.77 -3.23 10.27
C SER A 122 8.13 -3.90 10.42
N ILE A 123 9.15 -3.47 9.67
CA ILE A 123 10.46 -4.16 9.60
C ILE A 123 11.13 -4.32 10.95
N TYR A 124 11.05 -3.34 11.84
CA TYR A 124 11.63 -3.45 13.17
C TYR A 124 10.88 -4.43 14.09
N LYS A 125 9.58 -4.66 13.87
CA LYS A 125 8.81 -5.72 14.53
C LYS A 125 9.24 -7.10 14.03
N PHE A 126 9.50 -7.23 12.73
CA PHE A 126 9.87 -8.51 12.11
C PHE A 126 11.36 -8.84 12.23
N GLY A 127 12.22 -7.83 12.26
CA GLY A 127 13.68 -7.98 12.32
C GLY A 127 14.33 -8.46 11.02
N THR A 128 13.56 -8.97 10.07
CA THR A 128 14.06 -9.51 8.79
C THR A 128 13.04 -9.36 7.67
N TYR A 129 13.52 -9.41 6.41
CA TYR A 129 12.69 -9.47 5.20
C TYR A 129 12.40 -10.93 4.76
N THR A 130 12.23 -11.86 5.70
CA THR A 130 11.95 -13.27 5.40
C THR A 130 10.47 -13.51 5.07
N VAL A 131 10.18 -14.67 4.47
CA VAL A 131 8.80 -15.12 4.19
C VAL A 131 8.00 -15.22 5.48
N ARG A 132 6.83 -14.59 5.49
CA ARG A 132 5.87 -14.53 6.60
C ARG A 132 4.82 -15.64 6.51
N ALA A 133 4.01 -15.77 7.56
CA ALA A 133 2.88 -16.71 7.63
C ALA A 133 3.25 -18.17 7.31
N LYS A 134 4.43 -18.61 7.79
CA LYS A 134 4.87 -20.01 7.73
C LYS A 134 4.27 -20.83 8.87
N GLN A 135 4.02 -20.21 10.02
CA GLN A 135 3.39 -20.82 11.17
C GLN A 135 1.88 -20.76 11.02
N GLU A 136 1.18 -21.80 11.51
CA GLU A 136 -0.27 -21.94 11.35
C GLU A 136 -1.05 -20.73 11.90
N ALA A 137 -0.74 -20.31 13.12
CA ALA A 137 -1.40 -19.14 13.73
C ALA A 137 -1.22 -17.84 12.94
N GLU A 138 -0.02 -17.61 12.34
CA GLU A 138 0.21 -16.44 11.49
C GLU A 138 -0.53 -16.57 10.14
N ALA A 139 -0.64 -17.78 9.61
CA ALA A 139 -1.39 -18.05 8.39
C ALA A 139 -2.90 -17.86 8.59
N GLU A 140 -3.45 -18.35 9.70
CA GLU A 140 -4.85 -18.15 10.08
C GLU A 140 -5.17 -16.65 10.24
N LYS A 141 -4.34 -15.93 11.01
CA LYS A 141 -4.47 -14.48 11.19
C LYS A 141 -4.47 -13.73 9.84
N LEU A 142 -3.58 -14.10 8.91
CA LEU A 142 -3.51 -13.47 7.59
C LEU A 142 -4.80 -13.71 6.79
N ILE A 143 -5.40 -14.92 6.88
CA ILE A 143 -6.68 -15.23 6.22
C ILE A 143 -7.82 -14.39 6.82
N GLU A 144 -7.86 -14.27 8.16
CA GLU A 144 -8.86 -13.45 8.86
C GLU A 144 -8.74 -11.97 8.47
N ASP A 145 -7.51 -11.44 8.46
CA ASP A 145 -7.24 -10.05 8.05
C ASP A 145 -7.62 -9.80 6.59
N ALA A 146 -7.37 -10.75 5.70
CA ALA A 146 -7.76 -10.62 4.29
C ALA A 146 -9.28 -10.55 4.13
N LYS A 147 -10.03 -11.37 4.85
CA LYS A 147 -11.50 -11.32 4.88
C LYS A 147 -11.99 -9.99 5.44
N LEU A 148 -11.41 -9.54 6.54
CA LEU A 148 -11.77 -8.28 7.19
C LEU A 148 -11.58 -7.09 6.24
N LEU A 149 -10.47 -7.03 5.52
CA LEU A 149 -10.20 -6.00 4.52
C LEU A 149 -11.17 -6.08 3.34
N GLN A 150 -11.50 -7.28 2.87
CA GLN A 150 -12.49 -7.50 1.82
C GLN A 150 -13.88 -7.04 2.26
N GLU A 151 -14.33 -7.42 3.46
CA GLU A 151 -15.62 -7.03 4.03
C GLU A 151 -15.71 -5.51 4.27
N ALA A 152 -14.60 -4.87 4.61
CA ALA A 152 -14.53 -3.42 4.71
C ALA A 152 -14.68 -2.71 3.37
N GLY A 153 -14.41 -3.39 2.24
CA GLY A 153 -14.56 -2.85 0.89
C GLY A 153 -13.25 -2.50 0.18
N CYS A 154 -12.11 -3.02 0.63
CA CYS A 154 -10.86 -2.92 -0.13
C CYS A 154 -11.04 -3.57 -1.51
N PHE A 155 -10.64 -2.86 -2.57
CA PHE A 155 -10.81 -3.37 -3.94
C PHE A 155 -9.75 -4.38 -4.35
N ALA A 156 -8.62 -4.44 -3.64
CA ALA A 156 -7.52 -5.36 -3.86
C ALA A 156 -6.67 -5.51 -2.58
N ILE A 157 -5.89 -6.59 -2.51
CA ILE A 157 -4.94 -6.83 -1.42
C ILE A 157 -3.61 -7.30 -2.03
N VAL A 158 -2.51 -6.67 -1.63
CA VAL A 158 -1.15 -7.17 -1.90
C VAL A 158 -0.83 -8.25 -0.87
N LEU A 159 -0.34 -9.39 -1.33
CA LEU A 159 0.15 -10.50 -0.51
C LEU A 159 1.66 -10.63 -0.72
N GLU A 160 2.45 -10.02 0.16
CA GLU A 160 3.90 -9.98 0.00
C GLU A 160 4.61 -11.07 0.81
N LYS A 161 5.54 -11.80 0.15
CA LYS A 161 6.43 -12.79 0.78
C LYS A 161 5.72 -13.76 1.73
N ILE A 162 4.65 -14.39 1.25
CA ILE A 162 3.95 -15.49 1.92
C ILE A 162 4.08 -16.79 1.12
N PRO A 163 3.85 -17.97 1.72
CA PRO A 163 3.87 -19.23 0.98
C PRO A 163 2.85 -19.24 -0.16
N ALA A 164 3.24 -19.73 -1.34
CA ALA A 164 2.38 -19.74 -2.53
C ALA A 164 1.04 -20.49 -2.32
N GLY A 165 1.06 -21.60 -1.54
CA GLY A 165 -0.15 -22.32 -1.18
C GLY A 165 -1.12 -21.49 -0.33
N LEU A 166 -0.60 -20.67 0.58
CA LEU A 166 -1.41 -19.74 1.38
C LEU A 166 -1.97 -18.61 0.50
N ALA A 167 -1.13 -18.03 -0.37
CA ALA A 167 -1.59 -17.00 -1.31
C ALA A 167 -2.77 -17.50 -2.16
N LYS A 168 -2.66 -18.72 -2.72
CA LYS A 168 -3.76 -19.35 -3.46
C LYS A 168 -5.02 -19.52 -2.62
N LYS A 169 -4.89 -19.93 -1.33
CA LYS A 169 -6.03 -20.11 -0.43
C LYS A 169 -6.74 -18.79 -0.11
N VAL A 170 -5.99 -17.69 0.01
CA VAL A 170 -6.54 -16.35 0.28
C VAL A 170 -7.20 -15.74 -0.95
N SER A 171 -6.72 -16.07 -2.16
CA SER A 171 -7.23 -15.50 -3.42
C SER A 171 -8.47 -16.21 -3.99
N ASN A 172 -8.87 -17.37 -3.42
CA ASN A 172 -10.06 -18.14 -3.81
C ASN A 172 -11.24 -17.86 -2.88
#